data_fd31385cffddb10594542bb6d8cdc1d8
#
_entry.id   fd31385cffddb10594542bb6d8cdc1d8
#
_cell.length_a   1.000
_cell.length_b   1.000
_cell.length_c   1.000
_cell.angle_alpha   90.00
_cell.angle_beta   90.00
_cell.angle_gamma   90.00
#
_symmetry.space_group_name_H-M   'P 1'
#
loop_
_entity.id
_entity.type
_entity.pdbx_description
1 polymer ?
#
loop_
_entity_poly.entity_id
_entity_poly.type
_entity_poly.pdbx_seq_one_letter_code
_entity_poly.pdbx_strand_id
1 'polypeptide(L)'
;MRRDFLKFALFAVPLGACVPRGEYQELQRAYTELQARYTADQATITMLEGRLKVTMRDHILFPSGGYRINERARDELLKMAPTLRSLQQTRVIVEGYTDTTPVSADMRREGIASNLDLSSRRADTVADVLIRGGVPRAIISADGRGEANPVASNATAEGRAQNRRIEVTLVGPGN
;
A
#
# COMPACT_ATOMS: atom_id res chain seq x y z
N MET A 1 62.70 -26.75 9.22
CA MET A 1 61.79 -25.57 9.21
C MET A 1 60.80 -25.74 8.09
N ARG A 2 59.58 -26.23 8.40
CA ARG A 2 58.48 -26.35 7.45
C ARG A 2 57.52 -25.22 7.74
N ARG A 3 57.26 -24.38 6.74
CA ARG A 3 56.30 -23.26 6.79
C ARG A 3 54.98 -23.77 6.22
N ASP A 4 54.01 -24.06 7.07
CA ASP A 4 52.67 -24.42 6.68
C ASP A 4 51.92 -23.15 6.23
N PHE A 5 51.61 -23.11 4.93
CA PHE A 5 50.73 -22.09 4.35
C PHE A 5 49.27 -22.45 4.66
N LEU A 6 48.70 -21.69 5.59
CA LEU A 6 47.28 -21.75 5.91
C LEU A 6 46.48 -21.20 4.71
N LYS A 7 45.81 -22.08 3.97
CA LYS A 7 44.91 -21.70 2.87
C LYS A 7 43.61 -21.15 3.49
N PHE A 8 43.47 -19.84 3.47
CA PHE A 8 42.18 -19.21 3.70
C PHE A 8 41.23 -19.53 2.53
N ALA A 9 40.27 -20.41 2.75
CA ALA A 9 39.14 -20.59 1.84
C ALA A 9 38.25 -19.38 1.93
N LEU A 10 38.27 -18.54 0.90
CA LEU A 10 37.30 -17.44 0.73
C LEU A 10 35.92 -18.07 0.44
N PHE A 11 35.05 -18.15 1.44
CA PHE A 11 33.64 -18.46 1.21
C PHE A 11 33.04 -17.26 0.48
N ALA A 12 32.77 -17.43 -0.82
CA ALA A 12 31.93 -16.51 -1.58
C ALA A 12 30.51 -16.63 -1.05
N VAL A 13 30.09 -15.64 -0.27
CA VAL A 13 28.68 -15.45 0.08
C VAL A 13 27.93 -15.15 -1.24
N PRO A 14 26.89 -15.91 -1.62
CA PRO A 14 26.10 -15.56 -2.79
C PRO A 14 25.45 -14.20 -2.52
N LEU A 15 25.86 -13.19 -3.28
CA LEU A 15 25.23 -11.90 -3.35
C LEU A 15 23.74 -12.13 -3.71
N GLY A 16 22.85 -11.84 -2.76
CA GLY A 16 21.42 -11.88 -2.96
C GLY A 16 21.01 -11.15 -4.24
N ALA A 17 19.95 -11.62 -4.83
CA ALA A 17 19.40 -11.15 -6.11
C ALA A 17 19.55 -9.64 -6.26
N CYS A 18 20.42 -9.20 -7.16
CA CYS A 18 20.55 -7.78 -7.51
C CYS A 18 19.25 -7.35 -8.17
N VAL A 19 18.45 -6.55 -7.47
CA VAL A 19 17.35 -5.80 -8.10
C VAL A 19 17.97 -4.98 -9.24
N PRO A 20 17.47 -5.07 -10.48
CA PRO A 20 18.01 -4.31 -11.60
C PRO A 20 18.06 -2.81 -11.25
N ARG A 21 19.20 -2.19 -11.45
CA ARG A 21 19.49 -0.80 -11.04
C ARG A 21 18.44 0.21 -11.57
N GLY A 22 17.85 -0.08 -12.75
CA GLY A 22 16.81 0.76 -13.36
C GLY A 22 15.51 0.81 -12.58
N GLU A 23 15.05 -0.32 -12.07
CA GLU A 23 13.77 -0.47 -11.37
C GLU A 23 13.78 0.19 -9.99
N TYR A 24 14.88 0.07 -9.26
CA TYR A 24 15.08 0.82 -8.02
C TYR A 24 15.03 2.33 -8.26
N GLN A 25 15.60 2.81 -9.38
CA GLN A 25 15.56 4.22 -9.73
C GLN A 25 14.14 4.72 -10.07
N GLU A 26 13.31 3.90 -10.70
CA GLU A 26 11.91 4.24 -11.00
C GLU A 26 11.09 4.37 -9.70
N LEU A 27 11.21 3.41 -8.79
CA LEU A 27 10.56 3.49 -7.47
C LEU A 27 11.06 4.70 -6.66
N GLN A 28 12.35 5.03 -6.74
CA GLN A 28 12.93 6.19 -6.08
C GLN A 28 12.38 7.51 -6.64
N ARG A 29 12.18 7.61 -7.95
CA ARG A 29 11.55 8.77 -8.59
C ARG A 29 10.09 8.89 -8.16
N ALA A 30 9.33 7.78 -8.20
CA ALA A 30 7.95 7.74 -7.76
C ALA A 30 7.81 8.15 -6.28
N TYR A 31 8.70 7.68 -5.41
CA TYR A 31 8.76 8.08 -4.00
C TYR A 31 8.94 9.59 -3.86
N THR A 32 9.93 10.16 -4.53
CA THR A 32 10.22 11.60 -4.47
C THR A 32 9.05 12.43 -5.01
N GLU A 33 8.45 12.01 -6.12
CA GLU A 33 7.30 12.70 -6.72
C GLU A 33 6.09 12.67 -5.80
N LEU A 34 5.76 11.51 -5.24
CA LEU A 34 4.62 11.37 -4.33
C LEU A 34 4.86 12.14 -3.03
N GLN A 35 6.05 12.10 -2.45
CA GLN A 35 6.37 12.91 -1.27
C GLN A 35 6.25 14.42 -1.52
N ALA A 36 6.63 14.89 -2.69
CA ALA A 36 6.49 16.30 -3.04
C ALA A 36 5.02 16.71 -3.25
N ARG A 37 4.17 15.77 -3.62
CA ARG A 37 2.75 16.01 -3.94
C ARG A 37 1.82 15.95 -2.74
N TYR A 38 2.09 15.04 -1.80
CA TYR A 38 1.20 14.78 -0.65
C TYR A 38 1.80 15.27 0.65
N THR A 39 0.96 15.94 1.46
CA THR A 39 1.32 16.31 2.83
C THR A 39 1.16 15.11 3.77
N ALA A 40 1.82 15.15 4.94
CA ALA A 40 1.72 14.10 5.96
C ALA A 40 0.28 13.83 6.44
N ASP A 41 -0.60 14.86 6.36
CA ASP A 41 -2.01 14.71 6.71
C ASP A 41 -2.81 13.97 5.64
N GLN A 42 -2.38 14.01 4.38
CA GLN A 42 -3.05 13.35 3.26
C GLN A 42 -2.61 11.90 3.10
N ALA A 43 -1.30 11.65 3.11
CA ALA A 43 -0.73 10.33 2.96
C ALA A 43 0.64 10.22 3.65
N THR A 44 0.93 9.04 4.18
CA THR A 44 2.28 8.67 4.62
C THR A 44 2.92 7.81 3.54
N ILE A 45 4.09 8.23 3.04
CA ILE A 45 4.80 7.54 1.96
C ILE A 45 6.11 7.00 2.52
N THR A 46 6.28 5.69 2.42
CA THR A 46 7.49 4.98 2.91
C THR A 46 8.07 4.13 1.82
N MET A 47 9.40 4.04 1.77
CA MET A 47 10.11 3.10 0.92
C MET A 47 10.94 2.16 1.80
N LEU A 48 10.72 0.86 1.64
CA LEU A 48 11.43 -0.18 2.37
C LEU A 48 11.66 -1.39 1.46
N GLU A 49 12.89 -1.86 1.37
CA GLU A 49 13.26 -3.10 0.69
C GLU A 49 12.71 -3.20 -0.76
N GLY A 50 12.81 -2.13 -1.54
CA GLY A 50 12.33 -2.11 -2.93
C GLY A 50 10.79 -2.07 -3.06
N ARG A 51 10.09 -1.73 -1.98
CA ARG A 51 8.63 -1.51 -1.97
C ARG A 51 8.34 -0.06 -1.61
N LEU A 52 7.44 0.54 -2.36
CA LEU A 52 6.91 1.87 -2.07
C LEU A 52 5.49 1.72 -1.54
N LYS A 53 5.26 2.16 -0.31
CA LYS A 53 3.95 2.10 0.34
C LYS A 53 3.40 3.50 0.55
N VAL A 54 2.17 3.72 0.11
CA VAL A 54 1.37 4.91 0.35
C VAL A 54 0.24 4.54 1.29
N THR A 55 0.22 5.10 2.49
CA THR A 55 -0.82 4.86 3.50
C THR A 55 -1.71 6.08 3.63
N MET A 56 -3.01 5.90 3.46
CA MET A 56 -4.03 6.94 3.58
C MET A 56 -5.05 6.56 4.66
N ARG A 57 -5.44 7.51 5.51
CA ARG A 57 -6.49 7.29 6.51
C ARG A 57 -7.87 7.24 5.84
N ASP A 58 -8.76 6.39 6.37
CA ASP A 58 -10.09 6.17 5.78
C ASP A 58 -10.95 7.42 5.69
N HIS A 59 -10.91 8.31 6.70
CA HIS A 59 -11.74 9.53 6.72
C HIS A 59 -11.40 10.52 5.60
N ILE A 60 -10.19 10.42 5.02
CA ILE A 60 -9.78 11.21 3.85
C ILE A 60 -10.48 10.69 2.60
N LEU A 61 -10.62 9.38 2.49
CA LEU A 61 -11.13 8.69 1.30
C LEU A 61 -12.65 8.53 1.36
N PHE A 62 -13.19 8.16 2.53
CA PHE A 62 -14.58 7.73 2.71
C PHE A 62 -15.27 8.55 3.81
N PRO A 63 -16.39 9.18 3.53
CA PRO A 63 -17.16 9.87 4.56
C PRO A 63 -17.76 8.86 5.55
N SER A 64 -17.81 9.25 6.81
CA SER A 64 -18.59 8.63 7.91
C SER A 64 -18.72 7.11 7.87
N GLY A 65 -17.58 6.38 7.83
CA GLY A 65 -17.56 4.93 7.87
C GLY A 65 -17.95 4.22 6.57
N GLY A 66 -18.28 4.93 5.50
CA GLY A 66 -18.68 4.38 4.21
C GLY A 66 -17.55 3.66 3.46
N TYR A 67 -17.90 3.14 2.29
CA TYR A 67 -16.96 2.55 1.32
C TYR A 67 -17.00 3.29 -0.03
N ARG A 68 -17.88 4.27 -0.18
CA ARG A 68 -17.95 5.11 -1.37
C ARG A 68 -16.98 6.26 -1.23
N ILE A 69 -16.08 6.38 -2.20
CA ILE A 69 -15.03 7.40 -2.19
C ILE A 69 -15.65 8.79 -2.44
N ASN A 70 -15.17 9.82 -1.73
CA ASN A 70 -15.58 11.20 -1.99
C ASN A 70 -14.88 11.76 -3.24
N GLU A 71 -15.45 12.81 -3.84
CA GLU A 71 -14.94 13.38 -5.09
C GLU A 71 -13.50 13.92 -4.96
N ARG A 72 -13.19 14.61 -3.87
CA ARG A 72 -11.84 15.13 -3.62
C ARG A 72 -10.81 14.02 -3.56
N ALA A 73 -11.11 12.93 -2.86
CA ALA A 73 -10.20 11.77 -2.78
C ALA A 73 -10.07 11.05 -4.11
N ARG A 74 -11.17 10.98 -4.89
CA ARG A 74 -11.12 10.45 -6.25
C ARG A 74 -10.15 11.24 -7.11
N ASP A 75 -10.24 12.57 -7.10
CA ASP A 75 -9.35 13.45 -7.87
C ASP A 75 -7.89 13.29 -7.47
N GLU A 76 -7.61 13.16 -6.16
CA GLU A 76 -6.26 12.93 -5.67
C GLU A 76 -5.70 11.56 -6.12
N LEU A 77 -6.50 10.49 -6.06
CA LEU A 77 -6.10 9.18 -6.59
C LEU A 77 -5.87 9.20 -8.11
N LEU A 78 -6.70 9.92 -8.85
CA LEU A 78 -6.52 10.09 -10.31
C LEU A 78 -5.22 10.83 -10.63
N LYS A 79 -4.79 11.79 -9.80
CA LYS A 79 -3.48 12.46 -9.95
C LYS A 79 -2.30 11.52 -9.64
N MET A 80 -2.49 10.49 -8.81
CA MET A 80 -1.48 9.47 -8.51
C MET A 80 -1.34 8.44 -9.66
N ALA A 81 -2.42 8.15 -10.38
CA ALA A 81 -2.47 7.08 -11.37
C ALA A 81 -1.39 7.18 -12.48
N PRO A 82 -1.03 8.36 -13.05
CA PRO A 82 0.05 8.47 -14.02
C PRO A 82 1.40 7.99 -13.49
N THR A 83 1.75 8.32 -12.24
CA THR A 83 2.99 7.87 -11.60
C THR A 83 2.99 6.34 -11.45
N LEU A 84 1.87 5.74 -11.01
CA LEU A 84 1.74 4.29 -10.88
C LEU A 84 1.82 3.58 -12.23
N ARG A 85 1.20 4.16 -13.27
CA ARG A 85 1.20 3.60 -14.62
C ARG A 85 2.58 3.60 -15.28
N SER A 86 3.44 4.56 -14.94
CA SER A 86 4.78 4.67 -15.54
C SER A 86 5.75 3.61 -15.05
N LEU A 87 5.43 2.92 -13.94
CA LEU A 87 6.27 1.90 -13.33
C LEU A 87 6.13 0.58 -14.10
N GLN A 88 7.15 0.25 -14.88
CA GLN A 88 7.21 -1.03 -15.61
C GLN A 88 7.45 -2.19 -14.63
N GLN A 89 6.85 -3.35 -14.89
CA GLN A 89 7.04 -4.59 -14.13
C GLN A 89 6.72 -4.50 -12.61
N THR A 90 5.96 -3.48 -12.19
CA THR A 90 5.58 -3.26 -10.80
C THR A 90 4.16 -3.77 -10.57
N ARG A 91 3.94 -4.49 -9.46
CA ARG A 91 2.59 -4.84 -8.98
C ARG A 91 2.10 -3.76 -8.03
N VAL A 92 0.83 -3.41 -8.14
CA VAL A 92 0.12 -2.48 -7.24
C VAL A 92 -0.83 -3.29 -6.38
N ILE A 93 -0.61 -3.29 -5.08
CA ILE A 93 -1.45 -4.01 -4.12
C ILE A 93 -2.20 -2.97 -3.28
N VAL A 94 -3.52 -2.99 -3.33
CA VAL A 94 -4.38 -2.11 -2.54
C VAL A 94 -4.97 -2.93 -1.39
N GLU A 95 -4.63 -2.57 -0.16
CA GLU A 95 -5.10 -3.25 1.04
C GLU A 95 -5.95 -2.33 1.90
N GLY A 96 -7.14 -2.79 2.26
CA GLY A 96 -8.05 -2.09 3.16
C GLY A 96 -7.98 -2.66 4.58
N TYR A 97 -7.98 -1.78 5.58
CA TYR A 97 -7.97 -2.14 7.00
C TYR A 97 -9.07 -1.40 7.75
N THR A 98 -9.58 -2.02 8.81
CA THR A 98 -10.52 -1.42 9.76
C THR A 98 -9.94 -1.38 11.17
N ASP A 99 -10.61 -0.72 12.08
CA ASP A 99 -10.48 -0.98 13.52
C ASP A 99 -11.37 -2.15 13.93
N THR A 100 -11.42 -2.45 15.23
CA THR A 100 -12.24 -3.52 15.80
C THR A 100 -13.71 -3.15 15.99
N THR A 101 -14.15 -1.95 15.59
CA THR A 101 -15.56 -1.53 15.70
C THR A 101 -16.40 -2.35 14.71
N PRO A 102 -17.46 -3.03 15.15
CA PRO A 102 -18.33 -3.77 14.24
C PRO A 102 -18.99 -2.87 13.20
N VAL A 103 -19.21 -3.41 12.00
CA VAL A 103 -19.94 -2.72 10.93
C VAL A 103 -21.35 -2.32 11.40
N SER A 104 -21.82 -1.16 10.94
CA SER A 104 -23.14 -0.62 11.32
C SER A 104 -24.29 -1.49 10.81
N ALA A 105 -25.49 -1.31 11.40
CA ALA A 105 -26.70 -1.99 10.93
C ALA A 105 -27.05 -1.61 9.47
N ASP A 106 -26.75 -0.37 9.08
CA ASP A 106 -26.99 0.12 7.71
C ASP A 106 -26.09 -0.61 6.72
N MET A 107 -24.82 -0.75 7.05
CA MET A 107 -23.86 -1.52 6.24
C MET A 107 -24.28 -2.97 6.07
N ARG A 108 -24.77 -3.61 7.15
CA ARG A 108 -25.27 -4.99 7.06
C ARG A 108 -26.48 -5.10 6.14
N ARG A 109 -27.37 -4.09 6.12
CA ARG A 109 -28.50 -4.03 5.17
C ARG A 109 -28.03 -3.86 3.71
N GLU A 110 -26.89 -3.22 3.49
CA GLU A 110 -26.24 -3.10 2.18
C GLU A 110 -25.42 -4.35 1.78
N GLY A 111 -25.45 -5.43 2.59
CA GLY A 111 -24.74 -6.68 2.32
C GLY A 111 -23.28 -6.71 2.78
N ILE A 112 -22.87 -5.75 3.61
CA ILE A 112 -21.53 -5.73 4.23
C ILE A 112 -21.65 -6.27 5.65
N ALA A 113 -21.36 -7.56 5.83
CA ALA A 113 -21.62 -8.26 7.07
C ALA A 113 -20.50 -8.13 8.12
N SER A 114 -19.28 -7.84 7.68
CA SER A 114 -18.07 -7.87 8.50
C SER A 114 -17.09 -6.73 8.18
N ASN A 115 -16.11 -6.53 9.07
CA ASN A 115 -14.97 -5.65 8.83
C ASN A 115 -14.13 -6.10 7.63
N LEU A 116 -14.08 -7.42 7.37
CA LEU A 116 -13.43 -7.96 6.19
C LEU A 116 -14.16 -7.51 4.91
N ASP A 117 -15.49 -7.63 4.86
CA ASP A 117 -16.28 -7.17 3.70
C ASP A 117 -16.14 -5.67 3.48
N LEU A 118 -16.19 -4.87 4.57
CA LEU A 118 -16.04 -3.42 4.48
C LEU A 118 -14.67 -3.03 3.91
N SER A 119 -13.61 -3.63 4.43
CA SER A 119 -12.24 -3.36 3.98
C SER A 119 -12.00 -3.80 2.54
N SER A 120 -12.58 -4.95 2.11
CA SER A 120 -12.55 -5.40 0.71
C SER A 120 -13.24 -4.41 -0.21
N ARG A 121 -14.46 -3.97 0.12
CA ARG A 121 -15.19 -2.96 -0.68
C ARG A 121 -14.43 -1.64 -0.81
N ARG A 122 -13.76 -1.21 0.25
CA ARG A 122 -12.93 -0.01 0.24
C ARG A 122 -11.70 -0.16 -0.65
N ALA A 123 -11.00 -1.29 -0.55
CA ALA A 123 -9.87 -1.60 -1.40
C ALA A 123 -10.27 -1.67 -2.89
N ASP A 124 -11.37 -2.36 -3.20
CA ASP A 124 -11.94 -2.44 -4.55
C ASP A 124 -12.26 -1.06 -5.12
N THR A 125 -12.89 -0.19 -4.31
CA THR A 125 -13.26 1.17 -4.75
C THR A 125 -12.02 2.00 -5.09
N VAL A 126 -10.94 1.90 -4.31
CA VAL A 126 -9.68 2.59 -4.58
C VAL A 126 -9.01 2.02 -5.84
N ALA A 127 -8.94 0.70 -5.96
CA ALA A 127 -8.37 0.04 -7.14
C ALA A 127 -9.13 0.43 -8.42
N ASP A 128 -10.46 0.48 -8.39
CA ASP A 128 -11.29 0.91 -9.52
C ASP A 128 -11.00 2.35 -9.95
N VAL A 129 -10.78 3.27 -9.00
CA VAL A 129 -10.39 4.65 -9.33
C VAL A 129 -9.03 4.69 -10.01
N LEU A 130 -8.04 3.94 -9.51
CA LEU A 130 -6.70 3.88 -10.11
C LEU A 130 -6.74 3.25 -11.52
N ILE A 131 -7.55 2.20 -11.72
CA ILE A 131 -7.76 1.58 -13.04
C ILE A 131 -8.37 2.59 -14.02
N ARG A 132 -9.39 3.35 -13.60
CA ARG A 132 -9.98 4.43 -14.40
C ARG A 132 -8.98 5.54 -14.71
N GLY A 133 -8.02 5.77 -13.82
CA GLY A 133 -6.89 6.68 -14.01
C GLY A 133 -5.81 6.15 -14.97
N GLY A 134 -5.98 4.92 -15.49
CA GLY A 134 -5.10 4.30 -16.48
C GLY A 134 -4.07 3.33 -15.94
N VAL A 135 -4.15 2.94 -14.64
CA VAL A 135 -3.33 1.83 -14.11
C VAL A 135 -3.85 0.52 -14.73
N PRO A 136 -2.99 -0.30 -15.38
CA PRO A 136 -3.43 -1.54 -15.99
C PRO A 136 -4.02 -2.51 -14.96
N ARG A 137 -5.21 -3.05 -15.23
CA ARG A 137 -5.84 -4.02 -14.32
C ARG A 137 -4.97 -5.26 -14.05
N ALA A 138 -4.13 -5.63 -15.00
CA ALA A 138 -3.27 -6.80 -14.88
C ALA A 138 -2.19 -6.67 -13.78
N ILE A 139 -1.84 -5.45 -13.37
CA ILE A 139 -0.82 -5.20 -12.36
C ILE A 139 -1.39 -4.77 -10.99
N ILE A 140 -2.71 -4.59 -10.88
CA ILE A 140 -3.35 -4.15 -9.64
C ILE A 140 -4.20 -5.25 -9.03
N SER A 141 -4.07 -5.43 -7.70
CA SER A 141 -4.95 -6.26 -6.88
C SER A 141 -5.53 -5.46 -5.73
N ALA A 142 -6.67 -5.91 -5.20
CA ALA A 142 -7.33 -5.30 -4.06
C ALA A 142 -7.72 -6.39 -3.05
N ASP A 143 -7.37 -6.17 -1.78
CA ASP A 143 -7.59 -7.11 -0.70
C ASP A 143 -8.14 -6.41 0.55
N GLY A 144 -9.19 -6.97 1.15
CA GLY A 144 -9.62 -6.60 2.50
C GLY A 144 -8.81 -7.37 3.54
N ARG A 145 -8.38 -6.68 4.59
CA ARG A 145 -7.67 -7.26 5.74
C ARG A 145 -8.50 -7.20 7.03
N GLY A 146 -9.65 -6.50 7.00
CA GLY A 146 -10.45 -6.30 8.19
C GLY A 146 -9.65 -5.62 9.29
N GLU A 147 -9.76 -6.12 10.50
CA GLU A 147 -9.05 -5.65 11.70
C GLU A 147 -7.68 -6.29 11.91
N ALA A 148 -7.18 -7.05 10.93
CA ALA A 148 -5.85 -7.65 10.99
C ALA A 148 -4.74 -6.59 10.94
N ASN A 149 -3.57 -6.92 11.51
CA ASN A 149 -2.37 -6.09 11.49
C ASN A 149 -2.60 -4.64 11.96
N PRO A 150 -3.11 -4.42 13.19
CA PRO A 150 -3.30 -3.09 13.73
C PRO A 150 -1.94 -2.38 13.86
N VAL A 151 -1.89 -1.11 13.47
CA VAL A 151 -0.68 -0.26 13.59
C VAL A 151 -0.69 0.55 14.88
N ALA A 152 -1.83 0.59 15.59
CA ALA A 152 -1.99 1.28 16.86
C ALA A 152 -3.03 0.55 17.74
N SER A 153 -3.13 0.96 19.01
CA SER A 153 -4.08 0.36 19.94
C SER A 153 -5.53 0.63 19.54
N ASN A 154 -6.36 -0.41 19.45
CA ASN A 154 -7.81 -0.28 19.26
C ASN A 154 -8.57 0.24 20.50
N ALA A 155 -7.90 0.31 21.67
CA ALA A 155 -8.49 0.83 22.90
C ALA A 155 -8.73 2.34 22.85
N THR A 156 -7.93 3.10 22.10
CA THR A 156 -8.04 4.55 21.98
C THR A 156 -8.72 4.98 20.69
N ALA A 157 -9.38 6.13 20.68
CA ALA A 157 -10.02 6.68 19.49
C ALA A 157 -8.96 7.02 18.40
N GLU A 158 -7.83 7.57 18.82
CA GLU A 158 -6.70 7.93 17.95
C GLU A 158 -6.10 6.68 17.31
N GLY A 159 -5.90 5.61 18.09
CA GLY A 159 -5.36 4.35 17.58
C GLY A 159 -6.32 3.67 16.60
N ARG A 160 -7.62 3.66 16.89
CA ARG A 160 -8.63 3.18 15.94
C ARG A 160 -8.61 3.98 14.63
N ALA A 161 -8.45 5.30 14.69
CA ALA A 161 -8.35 6.14 13.51
C ALA A 161 -7.09 5.83 12.66
N GLN A 162 -6.00 5.40 13.29
CA GLN A 162 -4.80 4.95 12.58
C GLN A 162 -5.00 3.57 11.95
N ASN A 163 -5.74 2.67 12.60
CA ASN A 163 -6.01 1.33 12.08
C ASN A 163 -6.94 1.37 10.86
N ARG A 164 -7.91 2.30 10.83
CA ARG A 164 -8.77 2.53 9.65
C ARG A 164 -7.96 3.21 8.54
N ARG A 165 -7.41 2.42 7.62
CA ARG A 165 -6.53 2.92 6.56
C ARG A 165 -6.64 2.11 5.28
N ILE A 166 -6.18 2.70 4.20
CA ILE A 166 -5.86 2.03 2.93
C ILE A 166 -4.34 2.11 2.73
N GLU A 167 -3.75 1.01 2.36
CA GLU A 167 -2.35 0.93 1.95
C GLU A 167 -2.30 0.59 0.44
N VAL A 168 -1.58 1.40 -0.31
CA VAL A 168 -1.25 1.12 -1.71
C VAL A 168 0.23 0.80 -1.77
N THR A 169 0.56 -0.47 -1.99
CA THR A 169 1.95 -0.95 -2.04
C THR A 169 2.36 -1.24 -3.47
N LEU A 170 3.45 -0.65 -3.89
CA LEU A 170 4.10 -0.92 -5.16
C LEU A 170 5.27 -1.86 -4.90
N VAL A 171 5.22 -3.01 -5.57
CA VAL A 171 6.22 -4.08 -5.42
C VAL A 171 6.94 -4.22 -6.74
N GLY A 172 8.24 -3.88 -6.75
CA GLY A 172 9.10 -4.10 -7.91
C GLY A 172 9.30 -5.59 -8.21
N PRO A 173 9.78 -5.95 -9.39
CA PRO A 173 10.07 -7.32 -9.75
C PRO A 173 11.18 -7.89 -8.86
N GLY A 174 11.01 -9.15 -8.47
CA GLY A 174 11.99 -9.88 -7.64
C GLY A 174 11.73 -9.83 -6.13
N ASN A 175 10.61 -9.24 -5.70
CA ASN A 175 10.17 -9.24 -4.29
C ASN A 175 8.85 -10.01 -4.12
#